data_e18b698792bf46b0d6fcf91970c40846
#
_entry.id   e18b698792bf46b0d6fcf91970c40846
#
_cell.length_a   1.000
_cell.length_b   1.000
_cell.length_c   1.000
_cell.angle_alpha   90.00
_cell.angle_beta   90.00
_cell.angle_gamma   90.00
#
_symmetry.space_group_name_H-M   'P 1'
#
loop_
_entity.id
_entity.type
_entity.pdbx_description
1 polymer ?
#
loop_
_entity_poly.entity_id
_entity_poly.type
_entity_poly.pdbx_seq_one_letter_code
_entity_poly.pdbx_strand_id
1 'polypeptide(L)'
;MLLAATSPAWFEAARERWQDLLIDHANCEKKAASSALSLMFAYPEDFELASRMSRLAREELRHFEQVQQRMQALGVEYRRLSPSRYAEGLRRATRRSEPGRRTDLLICGALIEARSHERFMGLVPLLEPALAKFYASRAAAESLHAGLYLELAGRSGVDCRQRLEVIAGVEADLATAPDPEFRFHSGTPA
;
A
#
# COMPACT_ATOMS: atom_id res chain seq x y z
N MET A 1 5.15 -9.24 10.16
CA MET A 1 5.09 -7.80 9.88
C MET A 1 3.69 -7.26 10.16
N LEU A 2 2.65 -7.72 9.47
CA LEU A 2 1.27 -7.39 9.84
C LEU A 2 0.88 -8.11 11.14
N LEU A 3 0.13 -7.42 12.02
CA LEU A 3 -0.33 -7.97 13.31
C LEU A 3 -1.78 -8.45 13.29
N ALA A 4 -2.55 -8.06 12.28
CA ALA A 4 -3.92 -8.51 12.09
C ALA A 4 -4.17 -8.88 10.62
N ALA A 5 -5.00 -9.90 10.40
CA ALA A 5 -5.48 -10.25 9.06
C ALA A 5 -6.63 -9.31 8.64
N THR A 6 -6.82 -9.16 7.33
CA THR A 6 -8.01 -8.49 6.77
C THR A 6 -9.27 -9.27 7.12
N SER A 7 -10.33 -8.57 7.53
CA SER A 7 -11.59 -9.20 7.92
C SER A 7 -12.27 -9.89 6.73
N PRO A 8 -13.00 -11.01 6.94
CA PRO A 8 -13.83 -11.63 5.89
C PRO A 8 -14.84 -10.65 5.30
N ALA A 9 -15.41 -9.74 6.10
CA ALA A 9 -16.35 -8.72 5.63
C ALA A 9 -15.73 -7.75 4.62
N TRP A 10 -14.44 -7.44 4.74
CA TRP A 10 -13.74 -6.64 3.75
C TRP A 10 -13.66 -7.37 2.39
N PHE A 11 -13.36 -8.66 2.40
CA PHE A 11 -13.28 -9.46 1.17
C PHE A 11 -14.65 -9.62 0.49
N GLU A 12 -15.74 -9.79 1.26
CA GLU A 12 -17.09 -9.80 0.71
C GLU A 12 -17.43 -8.46 0.05
N ALA A 13 -17.19 -7.34 0.73
CA ALA A 13 -17.39 -6.01 0.16
C ALA A 13 -16.51 -5.77 -1.09
N ALA A 14 -15.28 -6.27 -1.09
CA ALA A 14 -14.38 -6.18 -2.24
C ALA A 14 -14.91 -6.95 -3.46
N ARG A 15 -15.52 -8.11 -3.25
CA ARG A 15 -16.15 -8.91 -4.29
C ARG A 15 -17.39 -8.21 -4.86
N GLU A 16 -18.24 -7.66 -3.99
CA GLU A 16 -19.46 -6.95 -4.40
C GLU A 16 -19.16 -5.61 -5.07
N ARG A 17 -18.16 -4.90 -4.58
CA ARG A 17 -17.76 -3.54 -5.01
C ARG A 17 -16.44 -3.55 -5.79
N TRP A 18 -16.19 -4.59 -6.58
CA TRP A 18 -14.94 -4.79 -7.30
C TRP A 18 -14.55 -3.62 -8.22
N GLN A 19 -15.54 -2.88 -8.73
CA GLN A 19 -15.29 -1.68 -9.54
C GLN A 19 -14.66 -0.55 -8.71
N ASP A 20 -15.21 -0.29 -7.52
CA ASP A 20 -14.64 0.69 -6.58
C ASP A 20 -13.24 0.28 -6.12
N LEU A 21 -13.07 -1.04 -5.86
CA LEU A 21 -11.78 -1.62 -5.53
C LEU A 21 -10.75 -1.34 -6.63
N LEU A 22 -11.09 -1.57 -7.90
CA LEU A 22 -10.19 -1.38 -9.02
C LEU A 22 -9.85 0.10 -9.24
N ILE A 23 -10.82 1.01 -9.06
CA ILE A 23 -10.60 2.46 -9.12
C ILE A 23 -9.65 2.91 -8.00
N ASP A 24 -9.88 2.45 -6.76
CA ASP A 24 -9.02 2.83 -5.64
C ASP A 24 -7.64 2.19 -5.74
N HIS A 25 -7.53 0.97 -6.27
CA HIS A 25 -6.24 0.35 -6.60
C HIS A 25 -5.43 1.26 -7.53
N ALA A 26 -6.00 1.76 -8.63
CA ALA A 26 -5.32 2.72 -9.50
C ALA A 26 -4.88 4.00 -8.75
N ASN A 27 -5.65 4.45 -7.75
CA ASN A 27 -5.25 5.57 -6.90
C ASN A 27 -4.11 5.20 -5.95
N CYS A 28 -4.07 3.96 -5.44
CA CYS A 28 -3.00 3.46 -4.58
C CYS A 28 -1.65 3.44 -5.32
N GLU A 29 -1.61 2.94 -6.55
CA GLU A 29 -0.41 2.93 -7.38
C GLU A 29 0.18 4.33 -7.61
N LYS A 30 -0.68 5.30 -7.93
CA LYS A 30 -0.24 6.72 -8.05
C LYS A 30 0.30 7.28 -6.74
N LYS A 31 -0.32 6.93 -5.61
CA LYS A 31 0.13 7.39 -4.28
C LYS A 31 1.46 6.74 -3.91
N ALA A 32 1.65 5.44 -4.23
CA ALA A 32 2.91 4.73 -4.03
C ALA A 32 4.04 5.38 -4.83
N ALA A 33 3.83 5.65 -6.12
CA ALA A 33 4.79 6.39 -6.95
C ALA A 33 5.11 7.78 -6.38
N SER A 34 4.09 8.54 -5.97
CA SER A 34 4.27 9.87 -5.36
C SER A 34 5.03 9.80 -4.03
N SER A 35 4.80 8.76 -3.22
CA SER A 35 5.53 8.56 -1.96
C SER A 35 7.01 8.26 -2.20
N ALA A 36 7.31 7.42 -3.18
CA ALA A 36 8.69 7.13 -3.58
C ALA A 36 9.41 8.40 -4.08
N LEU A 37 8.76 9.22 -4.92
CA LEU A 37 9.29 10.52 -5.35
C LEU A 37 9.51 11.47 -4.17
N SER A 38 8.58 11.51 -3.21
CA SER A 38 8.69 12.36 -2.02
C SER A 38 9.90 11.98 -1.15
N LEU A 39 10.23 10.69 -1.05
CA LEU A 39 11.43 10.23 -0.35
C LEU A 39 12.71 10.66 -1.08
N MET A 40 12.73 10.63 -2.42
CA MET A 40 13.87 11.14 -3.20
C MET A 40 14.11 12.64 -2.97
N PHE A 41 13.05 13.44 -2.90
CA PHE A 41 13.16 14.88 -2.61
C PHE A 41 13.59 15.16 -1.17
N ALA A 42 13.14 14.33 -0.22
CA ALA A 42 13.45 14.54 1.20
C ALA A 42 14.89 14.16 1.58
N TYR A 43 15.50 13.21 0.84
CA TYR A 43 16.84 12.65 1.16
C TYR A 43 17.73 12.58 -0.09
N PRO A 44 18.03 13.73 -0.72
CA PRO A 44 18.80 13.77 -1.97
C PRO A 44 20.26 13.34 -1.81
N GLU A 45 20.79 13.39 -0.58
CA GLU A 45 22.14 12.95 -0.23
C GLU A 45 22.33 11.44 -0.22
N ASP A 46 21.24 10.66 -0.11
CA ASP A 46 21.29 9.21 -0.15
C ASP A 46 21.04 8.68 -1.56
N PHE A 47 22.12 8.55 -2.33
CA PHE A 47 22.06 8.09 -3.73
C PHE A 47 21.48 6.68 -3.88
N GLU A 48 21.67 5.81 -2.89
CA GLU A 48 21.11 4.45 -2.96
C GLU A 48 19.59 4.49 -2.75
N LEU A 49 19.12 5.20 -1.72
CA LEU A 49 17.69 5.41 -1.52
C LEU A 49 17.06 6.07 -2.75
N ALA A 50 17.65 7.14 -3.25
CA ALA A 50 17.16 7.85 -4.43
C ALA A 50 17.06 6.92 -5.65
N SER A 51 18.10 6.12 -5.91
CA SER A 51 18.11 5.15 -7.02
C SER A 51 17.04 4.08 -6.89
N ARG A 52 16.85 3.52 -5.69
CA ARG A 52 15.83 2.50 -5.44
C ARG A 52 14.42 3.06 -5.52
N MET A 53 14.17 4.23 -4.93
CA MET A 53 12.87 4.92 -5.01
C MET A 53 12.52 5.35 -6.44
N SER A 54 13.51 5.77 -7.22
CA SER A 54 13.31 6.08 -8.64
C SER A 54 12.85 4.86 -9.46
N ARG A 55 13.41 3.69 -9.18
CA ARG A 55 12.97 2.43 -9.82
C ARG A 55 11.56 2.06 -9.39
N LEU A 56 11.30 2.10 -8.08
CA LEU A 56 9.98 1.84 -7.51
C LEU A 56 8.92 2.77 -8.11
N ALA A 57 9.16 4.09 -8.14
CA ALA A 57 8.19 5.04 -8.69
C ALA A 57 7.80 4.72 -10.14
N ARG A 58 8.78 4.33 -10.99
CA ARG A 58 8.48 3.92 -12.38
C ARG A 58 7.72 2.60 -12.45
N GLU A 59 7.97 1.69 -11.53
CA GLU A 59 7.24 0.42 -11.44
C GLU A 59 5.79 0.67 -11.05
N GLU A 60 5.52 1.48 -10.04
CA GLU A 60 4.18 1.85 -9.60
C GLU A 60 3.38 2.61 -10.67
N LEU A 61 4.04 3.47 -11.44
CA LEU A 61 3.39 4.12 -12.58
C LEU A 61 3.02 3.13 -13.69
N ARG A 62 3.85 2.12 -13.95
CA ARG A 62 3.49 1.03 -14.88
C ARG A 62 2.33 0.18 -14.34
N HIS A 63 2.30 -0.08 -13.04
CA HIS A 63 1.19 -0.76 -12.38
C HIS A 63 -0.11 0.03 -12.56
N PHE A 64 -0.06 1.34 -12.32
CA PHE A 64 -1.18 2.24 -12.57
C PHE A 64 -1.70 2.14 -14.01
N GLU A 65 -0.81 2.19 -15.01
CA GLU A 65 -1.19 2.05 -16.43
C GLU A 65 -1.87 0.71 -16.70
N GLN A 66 -1.39 -0.39 -16.10
CA GLN A 66 -1.98 -1.72 -16.25
C GLN A 66 -3.37 -1.81 -15.59
N VAL A 67 -3.55 -1.16 -14.42
CA VAL A 67 -4.88 -1.06 -13.79
C VAL A 67 -5.83 -0.27 -14.68
N GLN A 68 -5.39 0.87 -15.25
CA GLN A 68 -6.20 1.64 -16.20
C GLN A 68 -6.62 0.82 -17.42
N GLN A 69 -5.69 0.08 -18.02
CA GLN A 69 -5.99 -0.81 -19.16
C GLN A 69 -7.04 -1.87 -18.77
N ARG A 70 -6.94 -2.40 -17.54
CA ARG A 70 -7.93 -3.37 -17.03
C ARG A 70 -9.30 -2.71 -16.83
N MET A 71 -9.35 -1.50 -16.28
CA MET A 71 -10.58 -0.72 -16.14
C MET A 71 -11.26 -0.50 -17.50
N GLN A 72 -10.49 -0.07 -18.51
CA GLN A 72 -11.00 0.14 -19.87
C GLN A 72 -11.55 -1.15 -20.47
N ALA A 73 -10.82 -2.26 -20.34
CA ALA A 73 -11.25 -3.57 -20.87
C ALA A 73 -12.54 -4.09 -20.20
N LEU A 74 -12.80 -3.71 -18.94
CA LEU A 74 -13.97 -4.10 -18.15
C LEU A 74 -15.09 -3.05 -18.18
N GLY A 75 -14.95 -1.95 -18.92
CA GLY A 75 -15.93 -0.87 -18.99
C GLY A 75 -16.12 -0.11 -17.68
N VAL A 76 -15.10 -0.08 -16.82
CA VAL A 76 -15.14 0.64 -15.54
C VAL A 76 -14.79 2.10 -15.76
N GLU A 77 -15.71 3.01 -15.43
CA GLU A 77 -15.49 4.46 -15.49
C GLU A 77 -14.57 4.92 -14.36
N TYR A 78 -13.48 5.63 -14.71
CA TYR A 78 -12.54 6.16 -13.74
C TYR A 78 -13.07 7.46 -13.12
N ARG A 79 -13.72 7.36 -11.99
CA ARG A 79 -14.27 8.50 -11.23
C ARG A 79 -13.44 8.83 -9.99
N ARG A 80 -13.65 10.03 -9.45
CA ARG A 80 -13.01 10.42 -8.18
C ARG A 80 -13.60 9.63 -7.02
N LEU A 81 -12.72 9.16 -6.13
CA LEU A 81 -13.07 8.61 -4.83
C LEU A 81 -12.43 9.46 -3.73
N SER A 82 -13.11 9.57 -2.59
CA SER A 82 -12.52 10.10 -1.36
C SER A 82 -11.37 9.21 -0.90
N PRO A 83 -10.31 9.78 -0.31
CA PRO A 83 -9.19 8.98 0.18
C PRO A 83 -9.61 8.13 1.40
N SER A 84 -9.00 6.95 1.55
CA SER A 84 -9.05 6.19 2.79
C SER A 84 -8.32 6.94 3.91
N ARG A 85 -8.77 6.77 5.16
CA ARG A 85 -8.10 7.27 6.36
C ARG A 85 -6.77 6.55 6.67
N TYR A 86 -6.53 5.41 6.05
CA TYR A 86 -5.43 4.49 6.37
C TYR A 86 -4.04 5.13 6.23
N ALA A 87 -3.71 5.67 5.05
CA ALA A 87 -2.38 6.25 4.83
C ALA A 87 -2.11 7.48 5.71
N GLU A 88 -3.15 8.30 5.96
CA GLU A 88 -3.04 9.44 6.88
C GLU A 88 -2.85 8.97 8.32
N GLY A 89 -3.58 7.94 8.74
CA GLY A 89 -3.44 7.32 10.07
C GLY A 89 -2.02 6.82 10.31
N LEU A 90 -1.44 6.10 9.37
CA LEU A 90 -0.04 5.67 9.44
C LEU A 90 0.93 6.87 9.51
N ARG A 91 0.72 7.89 8.69
CA ARG A 91 1.57 9.10 8.69
C ARG A 91 1.53 9.83 10.04
N ARG A 92 0.40 9.85 10.73
CA ARG A 92 0.29 10.45 12.09
C ARG A 92 1.14 9.72 13.12
N ALA A 93 1.42 8.43 12.93
CA ALA A 93 2.29 7.65 13.82
C ALA A 93 3.79 7.90 13.58
N THR A 94 4.17 8.60 12.49
CA THR A 94 5.57 8.88 12.20
C THR A 94 6.14 9.98 13.09
N ARG A 95 7.40 9.80 13.50
CA ARG A 95 8.16 10.85 14.20
C ARG A 95 8.37 12.06 13.30
N ARG A 96 8.55 13.23 13.90
CA ARG A 96 8.74 14.49 13.17
C ARG A 96 10.20 14.83 12.92
N SER A 97 11.11 14.30 13.75
CA SER A 97 12.56 14.60 13.71
C SER A 97 13.36 13.46 13.06
N GLU A 98 14.42 13.85 12.37
CA GLU A 98 15.40 12.89 11.84
C GLU A 98 16.34 12.38 12.95
N PRO A 99 16.94 11.20 12.80
CA PRO A 99 16.77 10.25 11.68
C PRO A 99 15.50 9.37 11.80
N GLY A 100 14.76 9.54 12.89
CA GLY A 100 13.59 8.71 13.18
C GLY A 100 12.46 8.86 12.17
N ARG A 101 12.23 10.06 11.64
CA ARG A 101 11.20 10.33 10.64
C ARG A 101 11.41 9.51 9.37
N ARG A 102 12.64 9.47 8.85
CA ARG A 102 12.99 8.67 7.67
C ARG A 102 12.67 7.19 7.88
N THR A 103 13.12 6.62 9.01
CA THR A 103 12.86 5.22 9.36
C THR A 103 11.37 4.92 9.39
N ASP A 104 10.58 5.79 10.05
CA ASP A 104 9.14 5.59 10.19
C ASP A 104 8.40 5.70 8.85
N LEU A 105 8.81 6.62 7.96
CA LEU A 105 8.22 6.73 6.62
C LEU A 105 8.48 5.46 5.78
N LEU A 106 9.68 4.89 5.88
CA LEU A 106 10.02 3.65 5.19
C LEU A 106 9.25 2.46 5.78
N ILE A 107 9.07 2.40 7.09
CA ILE A 107 8.24 1.38 7.76
C ILE A 107 6.78 1.50 7.31
N CYS A 108 6.23 2.71 7.23
CA CYS A 108 4.87 2.93 6.69
C CYS A 108 4.74 2.40 5.26
N GLY A 109 5.71 2.68 4.38
CA GLY A 109 5.76 2.11 3.04
C GLY A 109 5.72 0.58 3.08
N ALA A 110 6.59 -0.04 3.88
CA ALA A 110 6.64 -1.50 4.01
C ALA A 110 5.32 -2.13 4.46
N LEU A 111 4.61 -1.50 5.41
CA LEU A 111 3.33 -1.99 5.92
C LEU A 111 2.21 -1.82 4.89
N ILE A 112 2.19 -0.73 4.12
CA ILE A 112 1.24 -0.51 3.02
C ILE A 112 1.40 -1.61 1.97
N GLU A 113 2.63 -1.87 1.50
CA GLU A 113 2.91 -2.92 0.52
C GLU A 113 2.58 -4.33 1.05
N ALA A 114 2.89 -4.60 2.31
CA ALA A 114 2.54 -5.87 2.93
C ALA A 114 1.02 -6.08 3.02
N ARG A 115 0.25 -5.02 3.32
CA ARG A 115 -1.21 -5.07 3.33
C ARG A 115 -1.77 -5.25 1.93
N SER A 116 -1.18 -4.59 0.93
CA SER A 116 -1.53 -4.79 -0.48
C SER A 116 -1.32 -6.24 -0.89
N HIS A 117 -0.15 -6.81 -0.58
CA HIS A 117 0.16 -8.22 -0.84
C HIS A 117 -0.88 -9.16 -0.21
N GLU A 118 -1.16 -8.98 1.08
CA GLU A 118 -2.12 -9.84 1.81
C GLU A 118 -3.52 -9.77 1.19
N ARG A 119 -4.00 -8.57 0.84
CA ARG A 119 -5.30 -8.37 0.21
C ARG A 119 -5.36 -8.93 -1.20
N PHE A 120 -4.33 -8.74 -2.00
CA PHE A 120 -4.28 -9.36 -3.33
C PHE A 120 -4.34 -10.89 -3.24
N MET A 121 -3.57 -11.50 -2.34
CA MET A 121 -3.61 -12.95 -2.16
C MET A 121 -4.97 -13.45 -1.70
N GLY A 122 -5.65 -12.73 -0.81
CA GLY A 122 -7.00 -13.08 -0.34
C GLY A 122 -8.07 -12.88 -1.41
N LEU A 123 -7.88 -11.96 -2.35
CA LEU A 123 -8.80 -11.70 -3.45
C LEU A 123 -8.72 -12.74 -4.59
N VAL A 124 -7.55 -13.32 -4.83
CA VAL A 124 -7.32 -14.27 -5.95
C VAL A 124 -8.39 -15.37 -6.01
N PRO A 125 -8.73 -16.08 -4.91
CA PRO A 125 -9.73 -17.14 -4.97
C PRO A 125 -11.19 -16.67 -5.12
N LEU A 126 -11.45 -15.36 -4.99
CA LEU A 126 -12.79 -14.77 -4.94
C LEU A 126 -13.21 -14.09 -6.24
N LEU A 127 -12.27 -13.88 -7.15
CA LEU A 127 -12.46 -13.08 -8.36
C LEU A 127 -12.53 -13.95 -9.63
N GLU A 128 -13.14 -13.39 -10.69
CA GLU A 128 -13.13 -13.99 -12.02
C GLU A 128 -11.69 -14.28 -12.50
N PRO A 129 -11.45 -15.36 -13.27
CA PRO A 129 -10.09 -15.84 -13.60
C PRO A 129 -9.15 -14.78 -14.18
N ALA A 130 -9.66 -13.88 -15.01
CA ALA A 130 -8.84 -12.84 -15.63
C ALA A 130 -8.36 -11.78 -14.62
N LEU A 131 -9.22 -11.41 -13.66
CA LEU A 131 -8.91 -10.46 -12.61
C LEU A 131 -8.07 -11.13 -11.50
N ALA A 132 -8.37 -12.40 -11.19
CA ALA A 132 -7.57 -13.21 -10.26
C ALA A 132 -6.11 -13.33 -10.73
N LYS A 133 -5.88 -13.65 -12.01
CA LYS A 133 -4.53 -13.69 -12.60
C LYS A 133 -3.82 -12.34 -12.51
N PHE A 134 -4.54 -11.26 -12.75
CA PHE A 134 -4.01 -9.90 -12.64
C PHE A 134 -3.55 -9.61 -11.20
N TYR A 135 -4.39 -9.85 -10.19
CA TYR A 135 -4.03 -9.62 -8.78
C TYR A 135 -2.94 -10.56 -8.27
N ALA A 136 -2.91 -11.83 -8.70
CA ALA A 136 -1.81 -12.72 -8.37
C ALA A 136 -0.45 -12.18 -8.86
N SER A 137 -0.42 -11.57 -10.05
CA SER A 137 0.81 -10.94 -10.57
C SER A 137 1.23 -9.69 -9.77
N ARG A 138 0.27 -8.94 -9.21
CA ARG A 138 0.55 -7.78 -8.35
C ARG A 138 1.08 -8.20 -6.99
N ALA A 139 0.49 -9.21 -6.38
CA ALA A 139 0.90 -9.71 -5.06
C ALA A 139 2.42 -9.99 -4.98
N ALA A 140 3.01 -10.56 -6.02
CA ALA A 140 4.45 -10.83 -6.06
C ALA A 140 5.29 -9.53 -6.00
N ALA A 141 4.89 -8.49 -6.71
CA ALA A 141 5.57 -7.19 -6.71
C ALA A 141 5.49 -6.52 -5.33
N GLU A 142 4.30 -6.49 -4.72
CA GLU A 142 4.09 -5.87 -3.40
C GLU A 142 4.95 -6.50 -2.30
N SER A 143 5.13 -7.83 -2.35
CA SER A 143 6.02 -8.54 -1.42
C SER A 143 7.47 -8.08 -1.56
N LEU A 144 7.95 -7.85 -2.78
CA LEU A 144 9.31 -7.34 -3.04
C LEU A 144 9.45 -5.88 -2.60
N HIS A 145 8.44 -5.05 -2.84
CA HIS A 145 8.41 -3.65 -2.42
C HIS A 145 8.44 -3.53 -0.90
N ALA A 146 7.66 -4.33 -0.17
CA ALA A 146 7.69 -4.37 1.29
C ALA A 146 9.10 -4.72 1.82
N GLY A 147 9.77 -5.70 1.23
CA GLY A 147 11.14 -6.06 1.56
C GLY A 147 12.14 -4.93 1.30
N LEU A 148 12.02 -4.24 0.16
CA LEU A 148 12.84 -3.08 -0.19
C LEU A 148 12.74 -1.96 0.84
N TYR A 149 11.54 -1.60 1.23
CA TYR A 149 11.30 -0.57 2.24
C TYR A 149 11.89 -0.94 3.60
N LEU A 150 11.72 -2.20 4.05
CA LEU A 150 12.30 -2.66 5.31
C LEU A 150 13.83 -2.69 5.30
N GLU A 151 14.44 -3.11 4.21
CA GLU A 151 15.89 -3.08 4.04
C GLU A 151 16.42 -1.65 4.20
N LEU A 152 15.81 -0.69 3.52
CA LEU A 152 16.18 0.72 3.60
C LEU A 152 15.94 1.31 5.01
N ALA A 153 14.86 0.92 5.68
CA ALA A 153 14.58 1.35 7.05
C ALA A 153 15.66 0.84 8.03
N GLY A 154 16.08 -0.41 7.89
CA GLY A 154 17.11 -1.02 8.74
C GLY A 154 18.49 -0.37 8.65
N ARG A 155 18.77 0.35 7.55
CA ARG A 155 20.06 1.04 7.33
C ARG A 155 20.16 2.40 8.02
N SER A 156 19.09 2.91 8.60
CA SER A 156 19.05 4.24 9.21
C SER A 156 19.80 4.36 10.54
N GLY A 157 20.27 3.26 11.13
CA GLY A 157 20.93 3.23 12.45
C GLY A 157 19.98 3.47 13.65
N VAL A 158 18.68 3.60 13.39
CA VAL A 158 17.63 3.73 14.42
C VAL A 158 17.07 2.34 14.74
N ASP A 159 16.52 2.13 15.93
CA ASP A 159 15.84 0.87 16.26
C ASP A 159 14.60 0.63 15.40
N CYS A 160 14.86 0.10 14.20
CA CYS A 160 13.84 -0.20 13.20
C CYS A 160 12.84 -1.26 13.69
N ARG A 161 13.30 -2.25 14.47
CA ARG A 161 12.45 -3.35 14.95
C ARG A 161 11.37 -2.85 15.91
N GLN A 162 11.77 -2.10 16.93
CA GLN A 162 10.82 -1.54 17.89
C GLN A 162 9.83 -0.61 17.21
N ARG A 163 10.28 0.21 16.28
CA ARG A 163 9.41 1.12 15.53
C ARG A 163 8.44 0.37 14.63
N LEU A 164 8.88 -0.70 14.00
CA LEU A 164 8.01 -1.57 13.20
C LEU A 164 6.87 -2.15 14.06
N GLU A 165 7.15 -2.62 15.27
CA GLU A 165 6.14 -3.15 16.18
C GLU A 165 5.09 -2.09 16.54
N VAL A 166 5.52 -0.87 16.84
CA VAL A 166 4.63 0.26 17.19
C VAL A 166 3.74 0.65 16.00
N ILE A 167 4.33 0.83 14.81
CA ILE A 167 3.57 1.28 13.63
C ILE A 167 2.68 0.15 13.09
N ALA A 168 3.11 -1.12 13.21
CA ALA A 168 2.28 -2.26 12.86
C ALA A 168 1.05 -2.41 13.78
N GLY A 169 1.14 -1.99 15.04
CA GLY A 169 -0.04 -1.87 15.93
C GLY A 169 -1.05 -0.87 15.41
N VAL A 170 -0.58 0.31 15.02
CA VAL A 170 -1.45 1.35 14.39
C VAL A 170 -2.03 0.86 13.07
N GLU A 171 -1.24 0.16 12.26
CA GLU A 171 -1.70 -0.45 11.01
C GLU A 171 -2.83 -1.45 11.25
N ALA A 172 -2.66 -2.34 12.21
CA ALA A 172 -3.65 -3.34 12.57
C ALA A 172 -4.98 -2.70 12.98
N ASP A 173 -4.93 -1.66 13.82
CA ASP A 173 -6.13 -0.90 14.22
C ASP A 173 -6.82 -0.25 13.01
N LEU A 174 -6.06 0.36 12.11
CA LEU A 174 -6.61 0.99 10.90
C LEU A 174 -7.22 -0.04 9.93
N ALA A 175 -6.64 -1.22 9.82
CA ALA A 175 -7.09 -2.27 8.91
C ALA A 175 -8.29 -3.06 9.44
N THR A 176 -8.54 -3.05 10.75
CA THR A 176 -9.62 -3.84 11.39
C THR A 176 -10.77 -3.02 11.95
N ALA A 177 -10.53 -1.76 12.32
CA ALA A 177 -11.58 -0.88 12.84
C ALA A 177 -12.69 -0.62 11.80
N PRO A 178 -13.94 -0.41 12.23
CA PRO A 178 -15.03 -0.06 11.32
C PRO A 178 -14.70 1.15 10.45
N ASP A 179 -15.04 1.08 9.17
CA ASP A 179 -14.80 2.14 8.20
C ASP A 179 -16.04 2.36 7.34
N PRO A 180 -16.64 3.58 7.33
CA PRO A 180 -17.82 3.86 6.51
C PRO A 180 -17.49 3.93 5.01
N GLU A 181 -16.20 4.11 4.67
CA GLU A 181 -15.75 4.24 3.31
C GLU A 181 -15.00 2.99 2.86
N PHE A 182 -15.63 2.18 2.00
CA PHE A 182 -14.91 1.06 1.39
C PHE A 182 -13.84 1.55 0.43
N ARG A 183 -12.59 1.17 0.69
CA ARG A 183 -11.40 1.45 -0.13
C ARG A 183 -10.45 0.27 -0.09
N PHE A 184 -9.47 0.26 -1.00
CA PHE A 184 -8.48 -0.81 -1.06
C PHE A 184 -7.75 -1.01 0.29
N HIS A 185 -7.46 0.07 1.03
CA HIS A 185 -6.84 0.02 2.37
C HIS A 185 -7.82 0.42 3.50
N SER A 186 -9.13 0.42 3.29
CA SER A 186 -10.07 0.69 4.39
C SER A 186 -10.05 -0.39 5.46
N GLY A 187 -10.56 -0.05 6.63
CA GLY A 187 -10.88 -1.02 7.67
C GLY A 187 -12.06 -1.91 7.30
N THR A 188 -12.65 -2.56 8.29
CA THR A 188 -13.84 -3.39 8.12
C THR A 188 -15.03 -2.51 7.68
N PRO A 189 -15.74 -2.84 6.60
CA PRO A 189 -16.94 -2.10 6.20
C PRO A 189 -17.97 -2.05 7.31
N ALA A 190 -18.51 -0.83 7.58
CA ALA A 190 -19.54 -0.56 8.60
C ALA A 190 -20.93 -0.54 7.98
#